data_6afe7e4332470b11adc87364e36352ea
#
_entry.id   6afe7e4332470b11adc87364e36352ea
#
_cell.length_a   1.000
_cell.length_b   1.000
_cell.length_c   1.000
_cell.angle_alpha   90.00
_cell.angle_beta   90.00
_cell.angle_gamma   90.00
#
_symmetry.space_group_name_H-M   'P 1'
#
loop_
_entity.id
_entity.type
_entity.pdbx_description
1 polymer ?
#
loop_
_entity_poly.entity_id
_entity_poly.type
_entity_poly.pdbx_seq_one_letter_code
_entity_poly.pdbx_strand_id
1 'polypeptide(L)'
;MLRFIFTRLSLIIPTFLGMTLLAFFLIRMVPGDPIETMAGERGIDPARHAQLLKEYGLDRPVMVQYGIYIGRVLKGDLGKSLITQEPVLREFLTLFPATIELALCAILFALLIGIPAGILAAVKRNSILDHGVMGVSLTGYSMPIFWWGLLLILLFSVQLGWTPVSGRLSVQYFIEPTTGFLLIDSLLSDDKGAFWSAASHLILPMIVLGTNPLAVIARMTRSAMLEVLGEDYIRTARAKGLSNLRVVALHALRNALIPVVTVIGLQVGVLFTGAILTETIFSWPGVGKWLIEAISRRDYPVLQGGILLLGAIVMAVNLLVDITYGIINPRIRHQR
;
A
#
# COMPACT_ATOMS: atom_id res chain seq x y z
N MET A 1 -6.36 -15.62 -23.19
CA MET A 1 -5.69 -14.39 -22.74
C MET A 1 -6.47 -13.13 -23.08
N LEU A 2 -6.70 -12.81 -24.36
CA LEU A 2 -7.40 -11.58 -24.75
C LEU A 2 -8.79 -11.45 -24.09
N ARG A 3 -9.62 -12.51 -24.12
CA ARG A 3 -10.94 -12.51 -23.46
C ARG A 3 -10.84 -12.25 -21.94
N PHE A 4 -9.87 -12.87 -21.26
CA PHE A 4 -9.64 -12.67 -19.83
C PHE A 4 -9.25 -11.22 -19.53
N ILE A 5 -8.30 -10.66 -20.29
CA ILE A 5 -7.87 -9.26 -20.13
C ILE A 5 -9.06 -8.31 -20.41
N PHE A 6 -9.84 -8.59 -21.47
CA PHE A 6 -11.00 -7.76 -21.81
C PHE A 6 -12.07 -7.78 -20.72
N THR A 7 -12.35 -8.95 -20.13
CA THR A 7 -13.28 -9.07 -19.00
C THR A 7 -12.79 -8.30 -17.77
N ARG A 8 -11.47 -8.33 -17.49
CA ARG A 8 -10.90 -7.57 -16.36
C ARG A 8 -10.92 -6.06 -16.62
N LEU A 9 -10.60 -5.62 -17.83
CA LEU A 9 -10.68 -4.23 -18.23
C LEU A 9 -12.12 -3.69 -18.20
N SER A 10 -13.10 -4.49 -18.60
CA SER A 10 -14.51 -4.07 -18.56
C SER A 10 -15.02 -3.86 -17.12
N LEU A 11 -14.47 -4.56 -16.13
CA LEU A 11 -14.79 -4.36 -14.72
C LEU A 11 -14.18 -3.07 -14.13
N ILE A 12 -13.14 -2.53 -14.75
CA ILE A 12 -12.54 -1.26 -14.31
C ILE A 12 -13.53 -0.10 -14.46
N ILE A 13 -14.32 -0.09 -15.53
CA ILE A 13 -15.27 0.99 -15.81
C ILE A 13 -16.31 1.14 -14.68
N PRO A 14 -17.09 0.11 -14.30
CA PRO A 14 -18.07 0.23 -13.21
C PRO A 14 -17.40 0.50 -11.87
N THR A 15 -16.20 -0.05 -11.61
CA THR A 15 -15.45 0.22 -10.37
C THR A 15 -15.01 1.68 -10.32
N PHE A 16 -14.47 2.21 -11.41
CA PHE A 16 -14.07 3.62 -11.49
C PHE A 16 -15.26 4.56 -11.33
N LEU A 17 -16.40 4.26 -11.99
CA LEU A 17 -17.64 5.04 -11.82
C LEU A 17 -18.13 4.98 -10.37
N GLY A 18 -18.11 3.81 -9.73
CA GLY A 18 -18.47 3.67 -8.32
C GLY A 18 -17.57 4.50 -7.40
N MET A 19 -16.25 4.51 -7.65
CA MET A 19 -15.30 5.32 -6.88
C MET A 19 -15.52 6.83 -7.08
N THR A 20 -15.76 7.27 -8.32
CA THR A 20 -16.02 8.69 -8.60
C THR A 20 -17.34 9.14 -7.96
N LEU A 21 -18.39 8.31 -7.99
CA LEU A 21 -19.65 8.56 -7.28
C LEU A 21 -19.40 8.67 -5.77
N LEU A 22 -18.69 7.70 -5.20
CA LEU A 22 -18.41 7.67 -3.78
C LEU A 22 -17.60 8.90 -3.35
N ALA A 23 -16.52 9.22 -4.06
CA ALA A 23 -15.70 10.40 -3.79
C ALA A 23 -16.50 11.72 -3.94
N PHE A 24 -17.37 11.79 -4.93
CA PHE A 24 -18.22 12.96 -5.15
C PHE A 24 -19.25 13.16 -4.06
N PHE A 25 -19.92 12.09 -3.60
CA PHE A 25 -20.97 12.18 -2.57
C PHE A 25 -20.40 12.28 -1.16
N LEU A 26 -19.28 11.61 -0.84
CA LEU A 26 -18.66 11.69 0.49
C LEU A 26 -18.40 13.14 0.91
N ILE A 27 -17.89 13.95 0.02
CA ILE A 27 -17.61 15.36 0.30
C ILE A 27 -18.88 16.15 0.58
N ARG A 28 -19.97 15.84 -0.12
CA ARG A 28 -21.27 16.50 0.07
C ARG A 28 -22.03 16.05 1.32
N MET A 29 -21.64 14.91 1.88
CA MET A 29 -22.17 14.44 3.17
C MET A 29 -21.49 15.10 4.38
N VAL A 30 -20.32 15.72 4.17
CA VAL A 30 -19.65 16.47 5.25
C VAL A 30 -20.44 17.76 5.50
N PRO A 31 -20.97 17.98 6.72
CA PRO A 31 -21.74 19.19 7.03
C PRO A 31 -20.84 20.43 6.98
N GLY A 32 -21.30 21.47 6.28
CA GLY A 32 -20.63 22.75 6.10
C GLY A 32 -20.61 23.20 4.64
N ASP A 33 -20.49 24.51 4.43
CA ASP A 33 -20.33 25.08 3.10
C ASP A 33 -18.85 24.97 2.70
N PRO A 34 -18.51 24.29 1.58
CA PRO A 34 -17.14 24.20 1.13
C PRO A 34 -16.50 25.57 0.86
N ILE A 35 -17.28 26.58 0.47
CA ILE A 35 -16.78 27.94 0.22
C ILE A 35 -16.50 28.67 1.54
N GLU A 36 -17.36 28.52 2.55
CA GLU A 36 -17.07 29.06 3.87
C GLU A 36 -15.82 28.42 4.48
N THR A 37 -15.60 27.14 4.25
CA THR A 37 -14.39 26.44 4.68
C THR A 37 -13.14 26.99 4.00
N MET A 38 -13.21 27.39 2.73
CA MET A 38 -12.12 28.07 2.01
C MET A 38 -11.79 29.46 2.58
N ALA A 39 -12.79 30.16 3.08
CA ALA A 39 -12.64 31.50 3.65
C ALA A 39 -12.03 31.48 5.07
N GLY A 40 -12.09 30.33 5.76
CA GLY A 40 -11.64 30.17 7.14
C GLY A 40 -12.44 30.99 8.15
N GLU A 41 -11.87 31.25 9.31
CA GLU A 41 -12.53 31.98 10.41
C GLU A 41 -12.89 33.46 10.09
N ARG A 42 -12.33 34.01 9.03
CA ARG A 42 -12.57 35.42 8.64
C ARG A 42 -13.92 35.61 7.94
N GLY A 43 -14.61 34.51 7.59
CA GLY A 43 -15.84 34.58 6.79
C GLY A 43 -15.59 35.07 5.37
N ILE A 44 -16.63 35.07 4.56
CA ILE A 44 -16.55 35.54 3.15
C ILE A 44 -17.70 36.55 2.91
N ASP A 45 -17.39 37.59 2.14
CA ASP A 45 -18.43 38.52 1.69
C ASP A 45 -19.50 37.77 0.89
N PRO A 46 -20.81 38.01 1.15
CA PRO A 46 -21.90 37.33 0.44
C PRO A 46 -21.83 37.43 -1.09
N ALA A 47 -21.36 38.56 -1.60
CA ALA A 47 -21.19 38.76 -3.04
C ALA A 47 -20.06 37.85 -3.59
N ARG A 48 -18.96 37.71 -2.88
CA ARG A 48 -17.84 36.85 -3.24
C ARG A 48 -18.21 35.37 -3.09
N HIS A 49 -18.99 35.01 -2.07
CA HIS A 49 -19.54 33.69 -1.89
C HIS A 49 -20.40 33.25 -3.07
N ALA A 50 -21.37 34.10 -3.49
CA ALA A 50 -22.22 33.84 -4.65
C ALA A 50 -21.44 33.72 -5.96
N GLN A 51 -20.35 34.49 -6.10
CA GLN A 51 -19.45 34.40 -7.25
C GLN A 51 -18.71 33.07 -7.28
N LEU A 52 -18.15 32.63 -6.16
CA LEU A 52 -17.44 31.34 -6.04
C LEU A 52 -18.37 30.16 -6.24
N LEU A 53 -19.61 30.20 -5.72
CA LEU A 53 -20.62 29.18 -6.02
C LEU A 53 -20.82 28.97 -7.52
N LYS A 54 -20.91 30.05 -8.29
CA LYS A 54 -21.03 29.98 -9.76
C LYS A 54 -19.74 29.52 -10.43
N GLU A 55 -18.60 29.99 -9.99
CA GLU A 55 -17.28 29.65 -10.53
C GLU A 55 -16.98 28.15 -10.35
N TYR A 56 -17.31 27.58 -9.21
CA TYR A 56 -17.18 26.14 -8.94
C TYR A 56 -18.37 25.31 -9.42
N GLY A 57 -19.43 25.96 -9.94
CA GLY A 57 -20.63 25.30 -10.45
C GLY A 57 -21.47 24.61 -9.39
N LEU A 58 -21.33 25.03 -8.13
CA LEU A 58 -22.04 24.45 -6.98
C LEU A 58 -23.51 24.93 -6.91
N ASP A 59 -23.86 25.94 -7.70
CA ASP A 59 -25.23 26.45 -7.90
C ASP A 59 -26.09 25.57 -8.81
N ARG A 60 -25.49 24.58 -9.48
CA ARG A 60 -26.17 23.71 -10.45
C ARG A 60 -26.78 22.46 -9.81
N PRO A 61 -27.77 21.80 -10.46
CA PRO A 61 -28.26 20.51 -10.00
C PRO A 61 -27.13 19.48 -9.81
N VAL A 62 -27.23 18.66 -8.78
CA VAL A 62 -26.17 17.70 -8.35
C VAL A 62 -25.69 16.80 -9.49
N MET A 63 -26.58 16.36 -10.38
CA MET A 63 -26.24 15.53 -11.54
C MET A 63 -25.37 16.29 -12.57
N VAL A 64 -25.64 17.58 -12.73
CA VAL A 64 -24.83 18.45 -13.64
C VAL A 64 -23.45 18.67 -13.02
N GLN A 65 -23.38 18.89 -11.70
CA GLN A 65 -22.11 19.01 -10.97
C GLN A 65 -21.27 17.73 -11.12
N TYR A 66 -21.90 16.57 -10.99
CA TYR A 66 -21.21 15.28 -11.19
C TYR A 66 -20.69 15.11 -12.61
N GLY A 67 -21.48 15.49 -13.62
CA GLY A 67 -21.05 15.47 -15.03
C GLY A 67 -19.83 16.37 -15.29
N ILE A 68 -19.83 17.59 -14.73
CA ILE A 68 -18.69 18.51 -14.82
C ILE A 68 -17.46 17.91 -14.13
N TYR A 69 -17.65 17.34 -12.94
CA TYR A 69 -16.60 16.70 -12.18
C TYR A 69 -15.95 15.56 -12.97
N ILE A 70 -16.75 14.62 -13.51
CA ILE A 70 -16.23 13.54 -14.37
C ILE A 70 -15.49 14.09 -15.59
N GLY A 71 -16.04 15.11 -16.23
CA GLY A 71 -15.38 15.75 -17.37
C GLY A 71 -14.00 16.33 -17.04
N ARG A 72 -13.81 16.90 -15.84
CA ARG A 72 -12.50 17.38 -15.34
C ARG A 72 -11.57 16.21 -15.03
N VAL A 73 -12.06 15.20 -14.29
CA VAL A 73 -11.28 14.01 -13.94
C VAL A 73 -10.73 13.31 -15.19
N LEU A 74 -11.55 13.14 -16.23
CA LEU A 74 -11.13 12.54 -17.51
C LEU A 74 -10.07 13.35 -18.25
N LYS A 75 -9.97 14.67 -17.98
CA LYS A 75 -8.93 15.56 -18.50
C LYS A 75 -7.69 15.63 -17.61
N GLY A 76 -7.68 14.89 -16.49
CA GLY A 76 -6.60 14.92 -15.50
C GLY A 76 -6.64 16.15 -14.57
N ASP A 77 -7.71 16.94 -14.62
CA ASP A 77 -7.91 18.08 -13.72
C ASP A 77 -8.64 17.60 -12.46
N LEU A 78 -7.89 17.40 -11.39
CA LEU A 78 -8.38 17.02 -10.06
C LEU A 78 -8.60 18.23 -9.14
N GLY A 79 -8.43 19.43 -9.64
CA GLY A 79 -8.51 20.68 -8.90
C GLY A 79 -7.20 21.04 -8.18
N LYS A 80 -7.30 22.06 -7.33
CA LYS A 80 -6.19 22.56 -6.52
C LYS A 80 -6.52 22.41 -5.03
N SER A 81 -5.52 22.15 -4.22
CA SER A 81 -5.64 22.19 -2.76
C SER A 81 -6.14 23.54 -2.30
N LEU A 82 -7.05 23.56 -1.34
CA LEU A 82 -7.57 24.80 -0.74
C LEU A 82 -6.52 25.48 0.14
N ILE A 83 -5.56 24.71 0.64
CA ILE A 83 -4.55 25.15 1.59
C ILE A 83 -3.27 25.59 0.88
N THR A 84 -2.71 24.73 0.05
CA THR A 84 -1.43 24.97 -0.62
C THR A 84 -1.58 25.71 -1.95
N GLN A 85 -2.78 25.72 -2.53
CA GLN A 85 -3.09 26.26 -3.86
C GLN A 85 -2.36 25.52 -5.03
N GLU A 86 -1.67 24.43 -4.72
CA GLU A 86 -1.02 23.60 -5.72
C GLU A 86 -2.01 22.60 -6.37
N PRO A 87 -1.78 22.18 -7.62
CA PRO A 87 -2.58 21.14 -8.25
C PRO A 87 -2.50 19.83 -7.47
N VAL A 88 -3.65 19.22 -7.17
CA VAL A 88 -3.75 17.94 -6.41
C VAL A 88 -2.91 16.85 -7.03
N LEU A 89 -2.90 16.73 -8.36
CA LEU A 89 -2.08 15.74 -9.05
C LEU A 89 -0.58 15.93 -8.80
N ARG A 90 -0.11 17.19 -8.75
CA ARG A 90 1.31 17.50 -8.50
C ARG A 90 1.72 17.12 -7.08
N GLU A 91 0.92 17.49 -6.07
CA GLU A 91 1.18 17.09 -4.67
C GLU A 91 1.22 15.57 -4.54
N PHE A 92 0.23 14.90 -5.14
CA PHE A 92 0.17 13.45 -5.14
C PHE A 92 1.43 12.82 -5.72
N LEU A 93 1.86 13.23 -6.91
CA LEU A 93 3.04 12.68 -7.58
C LEU A 93 4.33 12.95 -6.81
N THR A 94 4.40 14.04 -6.05
CA THR A 94 5.56 14.35 -5.18
C THR A 94 5.62 13.44 -3.96
N LEU A 95 4.47 13.09 -3.38
CA LEU A 95 4.39 12.27 -2.16
C LEU A 95 4.33 10.77 -2.44
N PHE A 96 3.84 10.37 -3.61
CA PHE A 96 3.59 8.98 -3.96
C PHE A 96 4.84 8.08 -3.96
N PRO A 97 6.03 8.53 -4.39
CA PRO A 97 7.25 7.72 -4.29
C PRO A 97 7.56 7.28 -2.85
N ALA A 98 7.26 8.13 -1.85
CA ALA A 98 7.47 7.78 -0.44
C ALA A 98 6.58 6.61 0.02
N THR A 99 5.32 6.61 -0.41
CA THR A 99 4.38 5.50 -0.13
C THR A 99 4.81 4.21 -0.83
N ILE A 100 5.22 4.30 -2.11
CA ILE A 100 5.74 3.14 -2.84
C ILE A 100 7.00 2.57 -2.20
N GLU A 101 7.96 3.42 -1.84
CA GLU A 101 9.21 2.99 -1.19
C GLU A 101 8.92 2.19 0.08
N LEU A 102 8.05 2.71 0.94
CA LEU A 102 7.62 2.03 2.15
C LEU A 102 6.92 0.70 1.84
N ALA A 103 5.98 0.69 0.90
CA ALA A 103 5.23 -0.51 0.53
C ALA A 103 6.13 -1.60 -0.09
N LEU A 104 7.06 -1.22 -0.98
CA LEU A 104 8.02 -2.14 -1.58
C LEU A 104 8.97 -2.74 -0.54
N CYS A 105 9.49 -1.93 0.37
CA CYS A 105 10.36 -2.43 1.43
C CYS A 105 9.59 -3.34 2.39
N ALA A 106 8.34 -3.02 2.73
CA ALA A 106 7.48 -3.85 3.58
C ALA A 106 7.16 -5.21 2.94
N ILE A 107 6.85 -5.27 1.63
CA ILE A 107 6.60 -6.55 0.98
C ILE A 107 7.89 -7.36 0.82
N LEU A 108 9.02 -6.73 0.51
CA LEU A 108 10.32 -7.41 0.46
C LEU A 108 10.69 -8.01 1.82
N PHE A 109 10.52 -7.27 2.91
CA PHE A 109 10.68 -7.77 4.28
C PHE A 109 9.78 -8.98 4.55
N ALA A 110 8.49 -8.88 4.19
CA ALA A 110 7.53 -9.97 4.36
C ALA A 110 7.91 -11.22 3.56
N LEU A 111 8.43 -11.07 2.34
CA LEU A 111 8.87 -12.18 1.49
C LEU A 111 10.15 -12.82 2.02
N LEU A 112 11.16 -12.00 2.35
CA LEU A 112 12.47 -12.47 2.80
C LEU A 112 12.41 -13.23 4.12
N ILE A 113 11.45 -12.93 4.98
CA ILE A 113 11.27 -13.61 6.26
C ILE A 113 10.14 -14.64 6.20
N GLY A 114 8.99 -14.27 5.61
CA GLY A 114 7.79 -15.11 5.61
C GLY A 114 7.95 -16.42 4.83
N ILE A 115 8.56 -16.37 3.64
CA ILE A 115 8.77 -17.58 2.83
C ILE A 115 9.74 -18.56 3.54
N PRO A 116 10.95 -18.17 3.97
CA PRO A 116 11.82 -19.07 4.71
C PRO A 116 11.22 -19.60 6.01
N ALA A 117 10.53 -18.75 6.77
CA ALA A 117 9.85 -19.15 7.99
C ALA A 117 8.76 -20.21 7.73
N GLY A 118 7.94 -20.02 6.68
CA GLY A 118 6.93 -21.00 6.27
C GLY A 118 7.52 -22.34 5.82
N ILE A 119 8.63 -22.30 5.05
CA ILE A 119 9.37 -23.51 4.63
C ILE A 119 9.90 -24.25 5.84
N LEU A 120 10.58 -23.54 6.77
CA LEU A 120 11.12 -24.14 8.01
C LEU A 120 10.04 -24.78 8.87
N ALA A 121 8.91 -24.09 9.04
CA ALA A 121 7.76 -24.60 9.76
C ALA A 121 7.17 -25.88 9.12
N ALA A 122 7.11 -25.94 7.78
CA ALA A 122 6.63 -27.13 7.08
C ALA A 122 7.60 -28.32 7.17
N VAL A 123 8.89 -28.07 6.95
CA VAL A 123 9.93 -29.12 7.00
C VAL A 123 10.07 -29.71 8.42
N LYS A 124 9.92 -28.87 9.45
CA LYS A 124 9.96 -29.28 10.85
C LYS A 124 8.56 -29.29 11.47
N ARG A 125 7.61 -29.88 10.77
CA ARG A 125 6.20 -29.99 11.20
C ARG A 125 6.09 -30.53 12.64
N ASN A 126 5.16 -29.96 13.41
CA ASN A 126 4.87 -30.30 14.82
C ASN A 126 6.05 -30.09 15.78
N SER A 127 7.09 -29.37 15.40
CA SER A 127 8.20 -28.97 16.25
C SER A 127 7.92 -27.64 16.96
N ILE A 128 8.76 -27.31 17.96
CA ILE A 128 8.75 -26.00 18.63
C ILE A 128 8.92 -24.85 17.61
N LEU A 129 9.74 -25.06 16.56
CA LEU A 129 9.91 -24.07 15.49
C LEU A 129 8.63 -23.85 14.69
N ASP A 130 7.90 -24.91 14.35
CA ASP A 130 6.61 -24.80 13.67
C ASP A 130 5.60 -24.02 14.53
N HIS A 131 5.43 -24.42 15.78
CA HIS A 131 4.53 -23.74 16.71
C HIS A 131 4.96 -22.28 16.97
N GLY A 132 6.26 -22.03 17.09
CA GLY A 132 6.81 -20.68 17.27
C GLY A 132 6.54 -19.77 16.09
N VAL A 133 6.84 -20.21 14.85
CA VAL A 133 6.56 -19.45 13.64
C VAL A 133 5.07 -19.15 13.50
N MET A 134 4.21 -20.16 13.73
CA MET A 134 2.76 -19.97 13.63
C MET A 134 2.23 -19.06 14.74
N GLY A 135 2.72 -19.20 15.98
CA GLY A 135 2.34 -18.37 17.11
C GLY A 135 2.71 -16.90 16.90
N VAL A 136 3.96 -16.62 16.50
CA VAL A 136 4.42 -15.26 16.19
C VAL A 136 3.64 -14.67 15.01
N SER A 137 3.41 -15.46 13.96
CA SER A 137 2.61 -15.02 12.81
C SER A 137 1.18 -14.68 13.20
N LEU A 138 0.54 -15.50 14.03
CA LEU A 138 -0.84 -15.26 14.48
C LEU A 138 -0.91 -14.02 15.37
N THR A 139 0.03 -13.87 16.29
CA THR A 139 0.11 -12.70 17.17
C THR A 139 0.30 -11.42 16.35
N GLY A 140 1.27 -11.40 15.42
CA GLY A 140 1.52 -10.24 14.56
C GLY A 140 0.32 -9.89 13.66
N TYR A 141 -0.40 -10.89 13.15
CA TYR A 141 -1.61 -10.68 12.36
C TYR A 141 -2.76 -10.08 13.18
N SER A 142 -2.86 -10.45 14.45
CA SER A 142 -3.97 -10.03 15.33
C SER A 142 -3.75 -8.65 15.95
N MET A 143 -2.53 -8.13 15.90
CA MET A 143 -2.21 -6.82 16.48
C MET A 143 -2.72 -5.68 15.57
N PRO A 144 -3.44 -4.68 16.12
CA PRO A 144 -3.75 -3.45 15.38
C PRO A 144 -2.45 -2.73 14.96
N ILE A 145 -2.35 -2.32 13.70
CA ILE A 145 -1.15 -1.67 13.13
C ILE A 145 -0.66 -0.50 13.98
N PHE A 146 -1.59 0.36 14.45
CA PHE A 146 -1.24 1.53 15.24
C PHE A 146 -0.63 1.14 16.60
N TRP A 147 -1.18 0.14 17.26
CA TRP A 147 -0.68 -0.32 18.56
C TRP A 147 0.70 -0.97 18.43
N TRP A 148 0.87 -1.81 17.40
CA TRP A 148 2.16 -2.42 17.07
C TRP A 148 3.23 -1.38 16.77
N GLY A 149 2.90 -0.36 15.96
CA GLY A 149 3.81 0.75 15.67
C GLY A 149 4.26 1.50 16.91
N LEU A 150 3.32 1.87 17.79
CA LEU A 150 3.63 2.58 19.03
C LEU A 150 4.49 1.76 19.98
N LEU A 151 4.26 0.45 20.11
CA LEU A 151 5.10 -0.44 20.92
C LEU A 151 6.53 -0.52 20.40
N LEU A 152 6.72 -0.64 19.08
CA LEU A 152 8.05 -0.67 18.49
C LEU A 152 8.78 0.66 18.65
N ILE A 153 8.10 1.80 18.46
CA ILE A 153 8.67 3.12 18.74
C ILE A 153 9.12 3.22 20.18
N LEU A 154 8.25 2.86 21.13
CA LEU A 154 8.57 2.94 22.56
C LEU A 154 9.82 2.10 22.90
N LEU A 155 9.88 0.87 22.40
CA LEU A 155 11.00 -0.03 22.70
C LEU A 155 12.27 0.39 21.97
N PHE A 156 12.23 0.45 20.63
CA PHE A 156 13.45 0.59 19.82
C PHE A 156 13.92 2.02 19.66
N SER A 157 13.01 3.00 19.62
CA SER A 157 13.40 4.40 19.46
C SER A 157 13.59 5.12 20.79
N VAL A 158 12.64 4.95 21.74
CA VAL A 158 12.66 5.73 23.00
C VAL A 158 13.54 5.05 24.05
N GLN A 159 13.37 3.76 24.31
CA GLN A 159 14.12 3.08 25.36
C GLN A 159 15.52 2.68 24.92
N LEU A 160 15.68 2.09 23.74
CA LEU A 160 16.96 1.59 23.26
C LEU A 160 17.74 2.61 22.43
N GLY A 161 17.09 3.62 21.84
CA GLY A 161 17.74 4.61 20.99
C GLY A 161 18.34 4.06 19.69
N TRP A 162 17.84 2.90 19.21
CA TRP A 162 18.41 2.21 18.05
C TRP A 162 17.90 2.77 16.72
N THR A 163 16.69 3.31 16.71
CA THR A 163 16.03 3.81 15.51
C THR A 163 15.43 5.19 15.77
N PRO A 164 15.27 6.03 14.74
CA PRO A 164 14.54 7.28 14.83
C PRO A 164 13.06 7.05 15.17
N VAL A 165 12.44 8.06 15.81
CA VAL A 165 11.02 8.01 16.19
C VAL A 165 10.10 8.22 14.99
N SER A 166 10.48 9.14 14.07
CA SER A 166 9.61 9.59 12.98
C SER A 166 10.39 10.24 11.83
N GLY A 167 9.73 10.49 10.71
CA GLY A 167 10.30 11.10 9.52
C GLY A 167 10.95 10.10 8.56
N ARG A 168 11.56 10.60 7.50
CA ARG A 168 12.28 9.80 6.47
C ARG A 168 13.80 9.98 6.54
N LEU A 169 14.26 11.11 7.10
CA LEU A 169 15.67 11.50 7.12
C LEU A 169 15.94 12.36 8.34
N SER A 170 17.13 12.27 8.91
CA SER A 170 17.55 13.17 9.97
C SER A 170 17.72 14.58 9.44
N VAL A 171 17.37 15.58 10.27
CA VAL A 171 17.36 17.02 9.90
C VAL A 171 18.73 17.57 9.50
N GLN A 172 19.79 16.87 9.82
CA GLN A 172 21.17 17.25 9.47
C GLN A 172 21.53 17.01 7.99
N TYR A 173 20.71 16.21 7.27
CA TYR A 173 20.93 15.90 5.86
C TYR A 173 19.86 16.60 5.02
N PHE A 174 20.32 17.18 3.91
CA PHE A 174 19.44 17.71 2.88
C PHE A 174 19.69 16.98 1.56
N ILE A 175 18.68 16.29 1.06
CA ILE A 175 18.74 15.55 -0.20
C ILE A 175 17.75 16.19 -1.16
N GLU A 176 18.25 16.66 -2.29
CA GLU A 176 17.39 17.13 -3.38
C GLU A 176 16.68 15.94 -4.03
N PRO A 177 15.34 15.94 -4.10
CA PRO A 177 14.59 14.81 -4.64
C PRO A 177 14.79 14.73 -6.17
N THR A 178 15.58 13.78 -6.64
CA THR A 178 15.80 13.51 -8.06
C THR A 178 14.79 12.48 -8.58
N THR A 179 14.65 11.36 -7.88
CA THR A 179 13.69 10.29 -8.22
C THR A 179 12.46 10.31 -7.32
N GLY A 180 12.56 10.93 -6.15
CA GLY A 180 11.56 10.92 -5.09
C GLY A 180 11.65 9.68 -4.17
N PHE A 181 12.45 8.67 -4.55
CA PHE A 181 12.80 7.51 -3.72
C PHE A 181 14.01 7.86 -2.86
N LEU A 182 13.79 8.11 -1.58
CA LEU A 182 14.83 8.66 -0.72
C LEU A 182 16.03 7.73 -0.57
N LEU A 183 15.85 6.42 -0.54
CA LEU A 183 16.96 5.47 -0.51
C LEU A 183 17.84 5.59 -1.76
N ILE A 184 17.23 5.78 -2.94
CA ILE A 184 17.95 5.95 -4.20
C ILE A 184 18.62 7.32 -4.22
N ASP A 185 17.87 8.38 -3.91
CA ASP A 185 18.37 9.75 -3.93
C ASP A 185 19.52 9.94 -2.93
N SER A 186 19.44 9.30 -1.75
CA SER A 186 20.51 9.32 -0.75
C SER A 186 21.77 8.54 -1.16
N LEU A 187 21.63 7.49 -1.97
CA LEU A 187 22.77 6.78 -2.57
C LEU A 187 23.47 7.60 -3.66
N LEU A 188 22.69 8.42 -4.37
CA LEU A 188 23.21 9.27 -5.45
C LEU A 188 23.76 10.60 -4.94
N SER A 189 23.49 10.96 -3.67
CA SER A 189 23.98 12.19 -3.06
C SER A 189 25.43 12.08 -2.60
N ASP A 190 26.10 13.23 -2.51
CA ASP A 190 27.46 13.33 -1.96
C ASP A 190 27.51 13.25 -0.44
N ASP A 191 26.37 13.29 0.25
CA ASP A 191 26.24 13.29 1.70
C ASP A 191 26.50 11.91 2.30
N LYS A 192 27.73 11.71 2.79
CA LYS A 192 28.12 10.48 3.47
C LYS A 192 27.32 10.29 4.75
N GLY A 193 26.54 9.22 4.80
CA GLY A 193 25.70 8.88 5.95
C GLY A 193 24.21 9.13 5.73
N ALA A 194 23.81 9.89 4.72
CA ALA A 194 22.41 10.12 4.39
C ALA A 194 21.63 8.81 4.08
N PHE A 195 22.26 7.88 3.35
CA PHE A 195 21.68 6.56 3.08
C PHE A 195 21.39 5.77 4.37
N TRP A 196 22.35 5.74 5.30
CA TRP A 196 22.14 5.03 6.57
C TRP A 196 21.10 5.70 7.44
N SER A 197 21.03 7.05 7.40
CA SER A 197 19.95 7.79 8.04
C SER A 197 18.59 7.41 7.41
N ALA A 198 18.45 7.47 6.11
CA ALA A 198 17.20 7.09 5.41
C ALA A 198 16.81 5.63 5.72
N ALA A 199 17.77 4.71 5.65
CA ALA A 199 17.54 3.30 5.95
C ALA A 199 17.08 3.08 7.40
N SER A 200 17.69 3.78 8.38
CA SER A 200 17.31 3.66 9.80
C SER A 200 15.89 4.15 10.07
N HIS A 201 15.44 5.22 9.40
CA HIS A 201 14.07 5.73 9.50
C HIS A 201 13.04 4.77 8.89
N LEU A 202 13.45 3.95 7.91
CA LEU A 202 12.57 3.01 7.23
C LEU A 202 12.35 1.71 8.02
N ILE A 203 13.26 1.30 8.90
CA ILE A 203 13.25 0.00 9.58
C ILE A 203 11.91 -0.26 10.29
N LEU A 204 11.51 0.61 11.22
CA LEU A 204 10.29 0.39 11.99
C LEU A 204 9.01 0.49 11.15
N PRO A 205 8.82 1.52 10.29
CA PRO A 205 7.67 1.58 9.39
C PRO A 205 7.54 0.34 8.50
N MET A 206 8.66 -0.14 7.94
CA MET A 206 8.72 -1.35 7.12
C MET A 206 8.28 -2.60 7.90
N ILE A 207 8.77 -2.78 9.13
CA ILE A 207 8.40 -3.91 9.99
C ILE A 207 6.91 -3.85 10.32
N VAL A 208 6.41 -2.70 10.73
CA VAL A 208 5.00 -2.51 11.11
C VAL A 208 4.07 -2.83 9.95
N LEU A 209 4.33 -2.23 8.78
CA LEU A 209 3.52 -2.44 7.59
C LEU A 209 3.65 -3.87 7.05
N GLY A 210 4.85 -4.45 7.12
CA GLY A 210 5.17 -5.77 6.59
C GLY A 210 4.76 -6.95 7.48
N THR A 211 4.45 -6.72 8.76
CA THR A 211 4.11 -7.81 9.71
C THR A 211 2.87 -8.59 9.29
N ASN A 212 1.81 -7.91 8.86
CA ASN A 212 0.57 -8.56 8.42
C ASN A 212 0.79 -9.42 7.15
N PRO A 213 1.34 -8.89 6.04
CA PRO A 213 1.71 -9.71 4.88
C PRO A 213 2.65 -10.86 5.23
N LEU A 214 3.65 -10.64 6.07
CA LEU A 214 4.59 -11.68 6.51
C LEU A 214 3.85 -12.86 7.14
N ALA A 215 2.94 -12.59 8.05
CA ALA A 215 2.17 -13.62 8.74
C ALA A 215 1.31 -14.44 7.77
N VAL A 216 0.65 -13.78 6.82
CA VAL A 216 -0.18 -14.43 5.80
C VAL A 216 0.68 -15.27 4.85
N ILE A 217 1.81 -14.74 4.38
CA ILE A 217 2.74 -15.42 3.48
C ILE A 217 3.38 -16.63 4.18
N ALA A 218 3.82 -16.52 5.43
CA ALA A 218 4.41 -17.61 6.17
C ALA A 218 3.41 -18.77 6.35
N ARG A 219 2.16 -18.49 6.75
CA ARG A 219 1.11 -19.51 6.88
C ARG A 219 0.80 -20.19 5.54
N MET A 220 0.67 -19.41 4.49
CA MET A 220 0.35 -19.95 3.15
C MET A 220 1.49 -20.80 2.63
N THR A 221 2.73 -20.35 2.78
CA THR A 221 3.93 -21.10 2.41
C THR A 221 4.00 -22.42 3.17
N ARG A 222 3.76 -22.40 4.50
CA ARG A 222 3.72 -23.62 5.31
C ARG A 222 2.66 -24.60 4.82
N SER A 223 1.43 -24.13 4.59
CA SER A 223 0.32 -24.98 4.15
C SER A 223 0.61 -25.61 2.79
N ALA A 224 1.02 -24.81 1.80
CA ALA A 224 1.36 -25.29 0.48
C ALA A 224 2.56 -26.25 0.47
N MET A 225 3.59 -25.99 1.28
CA MET A 225 4.72 -26.90 1.43
C MET A 225 4.33 -28.23 2.05
N LEU A 226 3.47 -28.24 3.09
CA LEU A 226 2.99 -29.50 3.69
C LEU A 226 2.21 -30.37 2.71
N GLU A 227 1.36 -29.77 1.89
CA GLU A 227 0.62 -30.44 0.84
C GLU A 227 1.59 -31.09 -0.16
N VAL A 228 2.47 -30.29 -0.73
CA VAL A 228 3.44 -30.75 -1.74
C VAL A 228 4.42 -31.79 -1.20
N LEU A 229 4.89 -31.65 0.03
CA LEU A 229 5.82 -32.62 0.65
C LEU A 229 5.18 -34.01 0.89
N GLY A 230 3.84 -34.11 0.85
CA GLY A 230 3.07 -35.35 0.91
C GLY A 230 2.93 -36.09 -0.41
N GLU A 231 3.23 -35.45 -1.55
CA GLU A 231 3.02 -35.98 -2.89
C GLU A 231 3.95 -37.14 -3.27
N ASP A 232 3.49 -38.06 -4.11
CA ASP A 232 4.22 -39.27 -4.50
C ASP A 232 5.52 -38.99 -5.28
N TYR A 233 5.55 -37.90 -6.07
CA TYR A 233 6.77 -37.53 -6.78
C TYR A 233 7.90 -37.05 -5.81
N ILE A 234 7.56 -36.53 -4.65
CA ILE A 234 8.53 -36.19 -3.60
C ILE A 234 9.08 -37.46 -2.98
N ARG A 235 8.23 -38.47 -2.73
CA ARG A 235 8.70 -39.80 -2.26
C ARG A 235 9.65 -40.42 -3.28
N THR A 236 9.31 -40.37 -4.57
CA THR A 236 10.17 -40.85 -5.66
C THR A 236 11.51 -40.12 -5.70
N ALA A 237 11.51 -38.81 -5.52
CA ALA A 237 12.74 -38.01 -5.49
C ALA A 237 13.68 -38.43 -4.34
N ARG A 238 13.10 -38.69 -3.14
CA ARG A 238 13.84 -39.21 -1.99
C ARG A 238 14.37 -40.62 -2.23
N ALA A 239 13.55 -41.51 -2.82
CA ALA A 239 13.96 -42.88 -3.16
C ALA A 239 15.12 -42.94 -4.17
N LYS A 240 15.23 -41.94 -5.05
CA LYS A 240 16.36 -41.75 -5.96
C LYS A 240 17.63 -41.20 -5.30
N GLY A 241 17.64 -41.03 -3.97
CA GLY A 241 18.81 -40.57 -3.21
C GLY A 241 19.09 -39.06 -3.28
N LEU A 242 18.14 -38.24 -3.72
CA LEU A 242 18.31 -36.79 -3.72
C LEU A 242 18.42 -36.23 -2.29
N SER A 243 19.35 -35.31 -2.07
CA SER A 243 19.51 -34.66 -0.76
C SER A 243 18.25 -33.88 -0.37
N ASN A 244 17.98 -33.82 0.93
CA ASN A 244 16.77 -33.18 1.46
C ASN A 244 16.65 -31.69 1.04
N LEU A 245 17.78 -30.96 0.98
CA LEU A 245 17.83 -29.60 0.49
C LEU A 245 17.37 -29.49 -0.97
N ARG A 246 17.79 -30.42 -1.82
CA ARG A 246 17.43 -30.45 -3.24
C ARG A 246 15.96 -30.81 -3.43
N VAL A 247 15.43 -31.74 -2.63
CA VAL A 247 14.01 -32.10 -2.63
C VAL A 247 13.16 -30.90 -2.20
N VAL A 248 13.52 -30.21 -1.13
CA VAL A 248 12.76 -29.07 -0.61
C VAL A 248 12.82 -27.87 -1.58
N ALA A 249 14.04 -27.47 -1.97
CA ALA A 249 14.21 -26.23 -2.73
C ALA A 249 13.78 -26.35 -4.21
N LEU A 250 14.08 -27.47 -4.88
CA LEU A 250 13.80 -27.62 -6.31
C LEU A 250 12.46 -28.30 -6.60
N HIS A 251 12.13 -29.34 -5.84
CA HIS A 251 10.93 -30.16 -6.16
C HIS A 251 9.70 -29.69 -5.40
N ALA A 252 9.83 -29.36 -4.11
CA ALA A 252 8.68 -28.96 -3.29
C ALA A 252 8.36 -27.47 -3.44
N LEU A 253 9.32 -26.58 -3.23
CA LEU A 253 9.10 -25.15 -3.19
C LEU A 253 8.55 -24.61 -4.52
N ARG A 254 9.07 -25.08 -5.65
CA ARG A 254 8.63 -24.63 -6.97
C ARG A 254 7.12 -24.81 -7.17
N ASN A 255 6.56 -25.93 -6.70
CA ASN A 255 5.13 -26.20 -6.81
C ASN A 255 4.32 -25.51 -5.71
N ALA A 256 4.87 -25.43 -4.48
CA ALA A 256 4.26 -24.75 -3.37
C ALA A 256 4.16 -23.24 -3.57
N LEU A 257 5.05 -22.63 -4.38
CA LEU A 257 5.00 -21.19 -4.67
C LEU A 257 3.78 -20.76 -5.49
N ILE A 258 3.12 -21.65 -6.22
CA ILE A 258 1.95 -21.26 -7.05
C ILE A 258 0.85 -20.59 -6.22
N PRO A 259 0.30 -21.20 -5.15
CA PRO A 259 -0.69 -20.54 -4.30
C PRO A 259 -0.09 -19.39 -3.48
N VAL A 260 1.21 -19.45 -3.14
CA VAL A 260 1.89 -18.39 -2.38
C VAL A 260 1.96 -17.10 -3.19
N VAL A 261 2.33 -17.15 -4.47
CA VAL A 261 2.36 -15.98 -5.36
C VAL A 261 0.98 -15.35 -5.49
N THR A 262 -0.08 -16.16 -5.48
CA THR A 262 -1.47 -15.67 -5.46
C THR A 262 -1.73 -14.80 -4.23
N VAL A 263 -1.34 -15.29 -3.07
CA VAL A 263 -1.51 -14.57 -1.81
C VAL A 263 -0.64 -13.31 -1.75
N ILE A 264 0.61 -13.38 -2.23
CA ILE A 264 1.50 -12.21 -2.30
C ILE A 264 0.83 -11.07 -3.07
N GLY A 265 0.25 -11.37 -4.24
CA GLY A 265 -0.42 -10.36 -5.02
C GLY A 265 -1.60 -9.70 -4.29
N LEU A 266 -2.42 -10.48 -3.57
CA LEU A 266 -3.49 -9.93 -2.74
C LEU A 266 -2.95 -9.03 -1.62
N GLN A 267 -1.80 -9.39 -1.02
CA GLN A 267 -1.18 -8.59 0.03
C GLN A 267 -0.66 -7.24 -0.48
N VAL A 268 -0.25 -7.12 -1.73
CA VAL A 268 0.19 -5.83 -2.30
C VAL A 268 -0.94 -4.79 -2.25
N GLY A 269 -2.19 -5.19 -2.55
CA GLY A 269 -3.34 -4.29 -2.41
C GLY A 269 -3.61 -3.86 -0.96
N VAL A 270 -3.44 -4.78 0.00
CA VAL A 270 -3.62 -4.52 1.44
C VAL A 270 -2.58 -3.54 1.98
N LEU A 271 -1.34 -3.56 1.45
CA LEU A 271 -0.27 -2.65 1.87
C LEU A 271 -0.64 -1.17 1.70
N PHE A 272 -1.31 -0.79 0.61
CA PHE A 272 -1.71 0.60 0.39
C PHE A 272 -2.72 1.09 1.44
N THR A 273 -3.61 0.23 1.91
CA THR A 273 -4.54 0.56 2.99
C THR A 273 -3.81 0.67 4.34
N GLY A 274 -2.91 -0.26 4.63
CA GLY A 274 -2.09 -0.26 5.85
C GLY A 274 -1.08 0.88 5.90
N ALA A 275 -0.60 1.35 4.75
CA ALA A 275 0.34 2.45 4.63
C ALA A 275 -0.21 3.75 5.25
N ILE A 276 -1.51 4.05 5.10
CA ILE A 276 -2.14 5.28 5.63
C ILE A 276 -1.88 5.43 7.13
N LEU A 277 -2.14 4.38 7.92
CA LEU A 277 -1.92 4.41 9.37
C LEU A 277 -0.44 4.42 9.72
N THR A 278 0.38 3.63 9.03
CA THR A 278 1.82 3.57 9.26
C THR A 278 2.48 4.92 8.97
N GLU A 279 2.15 5.55 7.85
CA GLU A 279 2.65 6.88 7.49
C GLU A 279 2.27 7.94 8.52
N THR A 280 1.03 7.87 9.04
CA THR A 280 0.57 8.81 10.07
C THR A 280 1.33 8.63 11.37
N ILE A 281 1.53 7.40 11.84
CA ILE A 281 2.20 7.10 13.11
C ILE A 281 3.67 7.51 13.07
N PHE A 282 4.37 7.17 12.00
CA PHE A 282 5.79 7.47 11.84
C PHE A 282 6.06 8.86 11.22
N SER A 283 5.03 9.68 11.03
CA SER A 283 5.14 10.96 10.30
C SER A 283 5.86 10.83 8.96
N TRP A 284 5.66 9.70 8.28
CA TRP A 284 6.20 9.44 6.95
C TRP A 284 5.48 10.30 5.92
N PRO A 285 6.17 11.11 5.12
CA PRO A 285 5.53 12.05 4.20
C PRO A 285 5.03 11.36 2.93
N GLY A 286 4.05 10.49 3.08
CA GLY A 286 3.40 9.76 2.00
C GLY A 286 1.98 10.24 1.72
N VAL A 287 1.35 9.62 0.72
CA VAL A 287 -0.02 9.95 0.26
C VAL A 287 -1.06 9.66 1.34
N GLY A 288 -0.86 8.61 2.15
CA GLY A 288 -1.81 8.25 3.20
C GLY A 288 -1.88 9.31 4.30
N LYS A 289 -0.73 9.78 4.81
CA LYS A 289 -0.66 10.87 5.78
C LYS A 289 -1.26 12.16 5.21
N TRP A 290 -0.93 12.50 3.96
CA TRP A 290 -1.47 13.67 3.26
C TRP A 290 -3.01 13.64 3.19
N LEU A 291 -3.61 12.48 2.92
CA LEU A 291 -5.08 12.33 2.94
C LEU A 291 -5.66 12.52 4.35
N ILE A 292 -5.04 11.98 5.40
CA ILE A 292 -5.50 12.17 6.79
C ILE A 292 -5.42 13.66 7.19
N GLU A 293 -4.33 14.35 6.82
CA GLU A 293 -4.21 15.79 7.04
C GLU A 293 -5.27 16.59 6.27
N ALA A 294 -5.58 16.18 5.03
CA ALA A 294 -6.63 16.81 4.22
C ALA A 294 -8.02 16.67 4.87
N ILE A 295 -8.32 15.53 5.53
CA ILE A 295 -9.56 15.37 6.31
C ILE A 295 -9.61 16.40 7.44
N SER A 296 -8.53 16.51 8.21
CA SER A 296 -8.45 17.41 9.36
C SER A 296 -8.56 18.89 8.95
N ARG A 297 -8.03 19.23 7.79
CA ARG A 297 -8.03 20.59 7.22
C ARG A 297 -9.23 20.87 6.32
N ARG A 298 -10.12 19.88 6.10
CA ARG A 298 -11.28 19.95 5.20
C ARG A 298 -10.91 20.35 3.77
N ASP A 299 -9.75 19.87 3.29
CA ASP A 299 -9.31 20.12 1.91
C ASP A 299 -10.02 19.16 0.93
N TYR A 300 -11.22 19.55 0.52
CA TYR A 300 -12.08 18.70 -0.30
C TYR A 300 -11.50 18.30 -1.65
N PRO A 301 -10.86 19.18 -2.44
CA PRO A 301 -10.23 18.77 -3.69
C PRO A 301 -9.13 17.73 -3.49
N VAL A 302 -8.31 17.87 -2.46
CA VAL A 302 -7.28 16.90 -2.08
C VAL A 302 -7.91 15.56 -1.72
N LEU A 303 -8.95 15.53 -0.91
CA LEU A 303 -9.64 14.31 -0.55
C LEU A 303 -10.23 13.62 -1.77
N GLN A 304 -10.94 14.37 -2.60
CA GLN A 304 -11.61 13.85 -3.77
C GLN A 304 -10.62 13.31 -4.82
N GLY A 305 -9.63 14.11 -5.17
CA GLY A 305 -8.61 13.74 -6.14
C GLY A 305 -7.67 12.67 -5.62
N GLY A 306 -7.25 12.77 -4.35
CA GLY A 306 -6.34 11.81 -3.73
C GLY A 306 -6.95 10.41 -3.56
N ILE A 307 -8.22 10.30 -3.14
CA ILE A 307 -8.95 9.03 -3.07
C ILE A 307 -9.09 8.40 -4.46
N LEU A 308 -9.39 9.21 -5.49
CA LEU A 308 -9.48 8.71 -6.86
C LEU A 308 -8.13 8.20 -7.38
N LEU A 309 -7.06 8.96 -7.18
CA LEU A 309 -5.73 8.57 -7.62
C LEU A 309 -5.26 7.29 -6.91
N LEU A 310 -5.41 7.23 -5.58
CA LEU A 310 -5.06 6.05 -4.81
C LEU A 310 -5.87 4.84 -5.25
N GLY A 311 -7.18 5.00 -5.42
CA GLY A 311 -8.05 3.94 -5.90
C GLY A 311 -7.72 3.48 -7.33
N ALA A 312 -7.38 4.40 -8.24
CA ALA A 312 -6.92 4.07 -9.58
C ALA A 312 -5.62 3.24 -9.55
N ILE A 313 -4.69 3.60 -8.65
CA ILE A 313 -3.44 2.84 -8.48
C ILE A 313 -3.72 1.45 -7.91
N VAL A 314 -4.55 1.34 -6.89
CA VAL A 314 -4.94 0.03 -6.33
C VAL A 314 -5.60 -0.84 -7.40
N MET A 315 -6.47 -0.27 -8.25
CA MET A 315 -7.05 -1.01 -9.40
C MET A 315 -5.99 -1.43 -10.40
N ALA A 316 -5.05 -0.56 -10.75
CA ALA A 316 -3.96 -0.89 -11.66
C ALA A 316 -3.06 -2.01 -11.11
N VAL A 317 -2.71 -1.94 -9.84
CA VAL A 317 -1.95 -2.99 -9.14
C VAL A 317 -2.72 -4.31 -9.14
N ASN A 318 -4.00 -4.32 -8.79
CA ASN A 318 -4.83 -5.52 -8.82
C ASN A 318 -4.93 -6.12 -10.22
N LEU A 319 -5.06 -5.28 -11.25
CA LEU A 319 -5.05 -5.74 -12.65
C LEU A 319 -3.71 -6.39 -13.03
N LEU A 320 -2.59 -5.78 -12.65
CA LEU A 320 -1.25 -6.35 -12.88
C LEU A 320 -1.08 -7.69 -12.17
N VAL A 321 -1.56 -7.80 -10.93
CA VAL A 321 -1.59 -9.03 -10.16
C VAL A 321 -2.44 -10.10 -10.85
N ASP A 322 -3.65 -9.77 -11.31
CA ASP A 322 -4.54 -10.69 -12.05
C ASP A 322 -3.90 -11.18 -13.37
N ILE A 323 -3.24 -10.30 -14.11
CA ILE A 323 -2.50 -10.65 -15.33
C ILE A 323 -1.35 -11.60 -15.01
N THR A 324 -0.60 -11.32 -13.96
CA THR A 324 0.52 -12.16 -13.49
C THR A 324 0.01 -13.56 -13.13
N TYR A 325 -1.16 -13.66 -12.46
CA TYR A 325 -1.81 -14.95 -12.20
C TYR A 325 -2.16 -15.70 -13.47
N GLY A 326 -2.76 -15.01 -14.45
CA GLY A 326 -3.10 -15.61 -15.73
C GLY A 326 -1.88 -16.15 -16.50
N ILE A 327 -0.68 -15.61 -16.24
CA ILE A 327 0.58 -16.09 -16.82
C ILE A 327 1.11 -17.29 -16.03
N ILE A 328 1.15 -17.23 -14.70
CA ILE A 328 1.73 -18.27 -13.84
C ILE A 328 0.86 -19.51 -13.78
N ASN A 329 -0.47 -19.37 -13.77
CA ASN A 329 -1.40 -20.50 -13.69
C ASN A 329 -2.35 -20.56 -14.90
N PRO A 330 -1.98 -21.31 -15.97
CA PRO A 330 -2.80 -21.41 -17.18
C PRO A 330 -4.20 -22.03 -16.97
N ARG A 331 -4.41 -22.79 -15.88
CA ARG A 331 -5.69 -23.45 -15.58
C ARG A 331 -6.80 -22.44 -15.26
N ILE A 332 -6.46 -21.27 -14.72
CA ILE A 332 -7.43 -20.22 -14.40
C ILE A 332 -8.02 -19.58 -15.67
N ARG A 333 -7.35 -19.70 -16.81
CA ARG A 333 -7.81 -19.17 -18.10
C ARG A 333 -9.06 -19.86 -18.64
N HIS A 334 -9.34 -21.08 -18.22
CA HIS A 334 -10.37 -21.95 -18.80
C HIS A 334 -11.57 -22.16 -17.88
N GLN A 335 -11.55 -21.65 -16.64
CA GLN A 335 -12.61 -21.87 -15.65
C GLN A 335 -13.67 -20.76 -15.56
N ARG A 336 -13.61 -19.73 -16.44
CA ARG A 336 -14.68 -18.71 -16.51
C ARG A 336 -14.98 -18.28 -17.93
#